data_c92708e509875058043fdc4a55fce466
#
_entry.id   c92708e509875058043fdc4a55fce466
#
_cell.length_a   1.000
_cell.length_b   1.000
_cell.length_c   1.000
_cell.angle_alpha   90.00
_cell.angle_beta   90.00
_cell.angle_gamma   90.00
#
_symmetry.space_group_name_H-M   'P 1'
#
loop_
_entity.id
_entity.type
_entity.pdbx_description
1 polymer ?
#
loop_
_entity_poly.entity_id
_entity_poly.type
_entity_poly.pdbx_seq_one_letter_code
_entity_poly.pdbx_strand_id
1 'polypeptide(L)'
;MFNVQDTLAKITSCTNRSAKHGKEREPAISIGLTLVGGGELLDQFDAALRPMLYRKPQPKPGELPMEHAGLTELRFPQLRNMRWDKSYSGHLLRFHIGASGAEDVLLPECEIKEISFVTMDGGSVEVSFKVNAHPKDDEDHGKIARRVQQEIGITLTPPSDYVEPGLFGDAPPAADEHRPFAGSDLDTHPDEEVEEE
;
A
#
# COMPACT_ATOMS: atom_id res chain seq x y z
N MET A 1 3.06 2.70 5.54
CA MET A 1 3.75 3.00 4.26
C MET A 1 2.72 2.91 3.14
N PHE A 2 2.83 3.71 2.06
CA PHE A 2 1.78 3.78 1.04
C PHE A 2 1.58 2.45 0.32
N ASN A 3 0.39 1.88 0.47
CA ASN A 3 -0.01 0.57 -0.04
C ASN A 3 -1.42 0.68 -0.64
N VAL A 4 -1.61 0.14 -1.83
CA VAL A 4 -2.89 0.15 -2.54
C VAL A 4 -3.12 -1.23 -3.11
N GLN A 5 -4.31 -1.80 -2.87
CA GLN A 5 -4.66 -3.14 -3.33
C GLN A 5 -5.86 -3.04 -4.27
N ASP A 6 -5.69 -3.57 -5.47
CA ASP A 6 -6.74 -3.71 -6.51
C ASP A 6 -7.67 -2.47 -6.61
N THR A 7 -7.05 -1.29 -6.69
CA THR A 7 -7.77 -0.02 -6.71
C THR A 7 -7.72 0.60 -8.09
N LEU A 8 -8.83 1.15 -8.55
CA LEU A 8 -8.89 1.87 -9.81
C LEU A 8 -8.08 3.17 -9.72
N ALA A 9 -7.14 3.32 -10.62
CA ALA A 9 -6.35 4.53 -10.78
C ALA A 9 -6.34 4.99 -12.23
N LYS A 10 -6.42 6.29 -12.43
CA LYS A 10 -6.29 6.91 -13.74
C LYS A 10 -4.83 7.15 -14.06
N ILE A 11 -4.37 6.69 -15.22
CA ILE A 11 -3.05 7.04 -15.75
C ILE A 11 -3.15 8.43 -16.35
N THR A 12 -2.54 9.42 -15.72
CA THR A 12 -2.59 10.82 -16.18
C THR A 12 -1.50 11.14 -17.20
N SER A 13 -0.36 10.48 -17.09
CA SER A 13 0.77 10.65 -18.00
C SER A 13 1.68 9.41 -18.02
N CYS A 14 2.37 9.20 -19.13
CA CYS A 14 3.47 8.24 -19.25
C CYS A 14 4.57 8.90 -20.07
N THR A 15 5.71 9.15 -19.46
CA THR A 15 6.82 9.89 -20.08
C THR A 15 8.09 9.06 -20.02
N ASN A 16 8.72 8.91 -21.18
CA ASN A 16 10.03 8.25 -21.27
C ASN A 16 11.08 9.10 -20.56
N ARG A 17 11.91 8.46 -19.79
CA ARG A 17 13.07 9.04 -19.13
C ARG A 17 14.31 8.22 -19.43
N SER A 18 15.45 8.81 -19.24
CA SER A 18 16.72 8.12 -19.25
C SER A 18 17.30 8.24 -17.83
N ALA A 19 17.31 7.14 -17.11
CA ALA A 19 17.97 7.08 -15.82
C ALA A 19 19.48 6.86 -16.04
N LYS A 20 20.32 7.52 -15.22
CA LYS A 20 21.75 7.34 -15.26
C LYS A 20 22.13 6.33 -14.18
N HIS A 21 22.58 5.15 -14.58
CA HIS A 21 23.13 4.15 -13.69
C HIS A 21 24.65 4.07 -13.92
N GLY A 22 25.42 4.73 -13.06
CA GLY A 22 26.87 4.84 -13.25
C GLY A 22 27.23 5.59 -14.53
N LYS A 23 27.86 4.89 -15.50
CA LYS A 23 28.24 5.42 -16.82
C LYS A 23 27.23 5.11 -17.92
N GLU A 24 26.30 4.21 -17.67
CA GLU A 24 25.30 3.78 -18.64
C GLU A 24 23.98 4.49 -18.42
N ARG A 25 23.19 4.60 -19.48
CA ARG A 25 21.84 5.14 -19.45
C ARG A 25 20.86 4.00 -19.66
N GLU A 26 19.99 3.80 -18.70
CA GLU A 26 18.92 2.82 -18.78
C GLU A 26 17.60 3.49 -19.11
N PRO A 27 16.76 2.81 -19.94
CA PRO A 27 15.41 3.30 -20.19
C PRO A 27 14.60 3.27 -18.90
N ALA A 28 13.96 4.38 -18.59
CA ALA A 28 13.07 4.52 -17.46
C ALA A 28 11.81 5.25 -17.90
N ILE A 29 10.74 5.03 -17.18
CA ILE A 29 9.47 5.72 -17.39
C ILE A 29 9.04 6.46 -16.14
N SER A 30 8.35 7.57 -16.34
CA SER A 30 7.66 8.28 -15.27
C SER A 30 6.16 8.23 -15.57
N ILE A 31 5.41 7.61 -14.68
CA ILE A 31 3.97 7.40 -14.81
C ILE A 31 3.26 8.28 -13.79
N GLY A 32 2.38 9.17 -14.25
CA GLY A 32 1.47 9.90 -13.37
C GLY A 32 0.22 9.07 -13.11
N LEU A 33 -0.13 8.91 -11.86
CA LEU A 33 -1.31 8.17 -11.41
C LEU A 33 -2.17 9.05 -10.51
N THR A 34 -3.48 8.91 -10.64
CA THR A 34 -4.45 9.54 -9.74
C THR A 34 -5.50 8.50 -9.36
N LEU A 35 -5.76 8.36 -8.08
CA LEU A 35 -6.79 7.49 -7.54
C LEU A 35 -7.68 8.24 -6.55
N VAL A 36 -8.92 7.81 -6.43
CA VAL A 36 -9.88 8.34 -5.46
C VAL A 36 -10.23 7.23 -4.49
N GLY A 37 -10.21 7.54 -3.21
CA GLY A 37 -10.56 6.59 -2.17
C GLY A 37 -11.09 7.28 -0.91
N GLY A 38 -11.33 6.50 0.13
CA GLY A 38 -11.75 7.02 1.41
C GLY A 38 -10.63 7.79 2.12
N GLY A 39 -11.01 8.60 3.11
CA GLY A 39 -10.06 9.37 3.91
C GLY A 39 -9.03 8.54 4.67
N GLU A 40 -9.26 7.23 4.83
CA GLU A 40 -8.30 6.27 5.40
C GLU A 40 -7.02 6.14 4.61
N LEU A 41 -7.02 6.51 3.32
CA LEU A 41 -5.77 6.58 2.54
C LEU A 41 -4.77 7.58 3.12
N LEU A 42 -5.26 8.65 3.77
CA LEU A 42 -4.40 9.64 4.43
C LEU A 42 -3.65 9.05 5.64
N ASP A 43 -4.28 8.10 6.33
CA ASP A 43 -3.70 7.46 7.52
C ASP A 43 -2.43 6.67 7.18
N GLN A 44 -2.27 6.25 5.92
CA GLN A 44 -1.05 5.57 5.43
C GLN A 44 0.17 6.51 5.33
N PHE A 45 -0.04 7.80 5.23
CA PHE A 45 1.00 8.81 5.19
C PHE A 45 1.31 9.35 6.58
N ASP A 46 0.26 9.74 7.30
CA ASP A 46 0.33 10.16 8.69
C ASP A 46 -1.06 10.07 9.35
N ALA A 47 -1.13 9.45 10.52
CA ALA A 47 -2.37 9.25 11.27
C ALA A 47 -3.06 10.58 11.68
N ALA A 48 -2.31 11.69 11.74
CA ALA A 48 -2.85 13.00 12.07
C ALA A 48 -3.53 13.70 10.85
N LEU A 49 -3.22 13.30 9.62
CA LEU A 49 -3.74 13.98 8.41
C LEU A 49 -5.27 13.92 8.33
N ARG A 50 -5.83 12.72 8.50
CA ARG A 50 -7.28 12.54 8.41
C ARG A 50 -8.05 13.37 9.44
N PRO A 51 -7.77 13.31 10.74
CA PRO A 51 -8.46 14.12 11.74
C PRO A 51 -8.13 15.62 11.64
N MET A 52 -6.99 16.00 11.03
CA MET A 52 -6.68 17.38 10.74
C MET A 52 -7.57 17.93 9.64
N LEU A 53 -7.84 17.17 8.60
CA LEU A 53 -8.55 17.61 7.38
C LEU A 53 -10.06 17.42 7.46
N TYR A 54 -10.50 16.40 8.18
CA TYR A 54 -11.90 16.04 8.31
C TYR A 54 -12.39 16.09 9.75
N ARG A 55 -13.68 16.32 9.91
CA ARG A 55 -14.39 16.26 11.19
C ARG A 55 -15.68 15.46 11.03
N LYS A 56 -16.27 15.06 12.15
CA LYS A 56 -17.61 14.48 12.14
C LYS A 56 -18.62 15.55 11.69
N PRO A 57 -19.61 15.18 10.87
CA PRO A 57 -20.65 16.11 10.45
C PRO A 57 -21.42 16.62 11.66
N GLN A 58 -21.74 17.91 11.67
CA GLN A 58 -22.58 18.47 12.71
C GLN A 58 -24.05 18.17 12.37
N PRO A 59 -24.85 17.68 13.33
CA PRO A 59 -26.27 17.46 13.11
C PRO A 59 -26.95 18.78 12.78
N LYS A 60 -27.78 18.78 11.74
CA LYS A 60 -28.60 19.94 11.41
C LYS A 60 -29.75 20.08 12.41
N PRO A 61 -30.30 21.28 12.61
CA PRO A 61 -31.45 21.48 13.48
C PRO A 61 -32.61 20.54 13.07
N GLY A 62 -33.02 19.65 13.96
CA GLY A 62 -34.07 18.66 13.73
C GLY A 62 -33.58 17.26 13.28
N GLU A 63 -32.29 17.05 13.07
CA GLU A 63 -31.71 15.73 12.82
C GLU A 63 -31.16 15.13 14.11
N LEU A 64 -31.38 13.80 14.28
CA LEU A 64 -30.80 13.08 15.39
C LEU A 64 -29.29 12.92 15.18
N PRO A 65 -28.47 13.06 16.23
CA PRO A 65 -27.04 12.83 16.12
C PRO A 65 -26.74 11.41 15.64
N MET A 66 -25.97 11.28 14.56
CA MET A 66 -25.47 9.97 14.12
C MET A 66 -24.24 9.60 14.98
N GLU A 67 -24.42 8.70 15.95
CA GLU A 67 -23.35 8.26 16.85
C GLU A 67 -22.17 7.64 16.14
N HIS A 68 -22.37 7.06 14.95
CA HIS A 68 -21.37 6.36 14.15
C HIS A 68 -20.92 7.13 12.91
N ALA A 69 -21.20 8.43 12.83
CA ALA A 69 -20.76 9.23 11.70
C ALA A 69 -19.22 9.29 11.65
N GLY A 70 -18.63 8.86 10.52
CA GLY A 70 -17.20 8.97 10.25
C GLY A 70 -16.76 10.42 10.09
N LEU A 71 -15.47 10.61 9.83
CA LEU A 71 -14.89 11.92 9.51
C LEU A 71 -15.18 12.24 8.04
N THR A 72 -16.27 12.95 7.76
CA THR A 72 -16.76 13.19 6.39
C THR A 72 -16.90 14.65 6.01
N GLU A 73 -16.91 15.56 6.99
CA GLU A 73 -17.02 16.99 6.75
C GLU A 73 -15.63 17.63 6.70
N LEU A 74 -15.37 18.45 5.67
CA LEU A 74 -14.12 19.17 5.53
C LEU A 74 -13.96 20.22 6.64
N ARG A 75 -12.81 20.25 7.31
CA ARG A 75 -12.46 21.34 8.24
C ARG A 75 -12.04 22.60 7.50
N PHE A 76 -11.39 22.43 6.36
CA PHE A 76 -10.81 23.51 5.57
C PHE A 76 -11.23 23.39 4.09
N PRO A 77 -12.46 23.81 3.73
CA PRO A 77 -12.96 23.68 2.35
C PRO A 77 -12.12 24.44 1.30
N GLN A 78 -11.34 25.41 1.74
CA GLN A 78 -10.46 26.21 0.87
C GLN A 78 -9.10 25.52 0.62
N LEU A 79 -8.74 24.53 1.44
CA LEU A 79 -7.49 23.81 1.33
C LEU A 79 -7.67 22.61 0.38
N ARG A 80 -7.41 22.82 -0.91
CA ARG A 80 -7.74 21.82 -1.93
C ARG A 80 -6.57 20.97 -2.39
N ASN A 81 -5.37 21.51 -2.40
CA ASN A 81 -4.21 20.79 -2.94
C ASN A 81 -3.06 20.87 -1.93
N MET A 82 -2.74 19.73 -1.35
CA MET A 82 -1.63 19.59 -0.41
C MET A 82 -0.57 18.71 -1.02
N ARG A 83 0.68 19.10 -0.87
CA ARG A 83 1.83 18.32 -1.32
C ARG A 83 2.46 17.58 -0.16
N TRP A 84 2.85 16.33 -0.43
CA TRP A 84 3.62 15.50 0.47
C TRP A 84 5.04 15.36 -0.06
N ASP A 85 6.01 15.87 0.68
CA ASP A 85 7.38 16.04 0.20
C ASP A 85 8.27 14.80 0.46
N LYS A 86 7.68 13.68 0.90
CA LYS A 86 8.38 12.43 1.10
C LYS A 86 8.23 11.53 -0.12
N SER A 87 9.35 10.95 -0.59
CA SER A 87 9.35 9.90 -1.60
C SER A 87 9.47 8.53 -0.96
N TYR A 88 9.04 7.50 -1.68
CA TYR A 88 9.09 6.11 -1.27
C TYR A 88 9.72 5.28 -2.39
N SER A 89 10.75 4.49 -2.07
CA SER A 89 11.47 3.64 -3.03
C SER A 89 11.25 2.16 -2.74
N GLY A 90 11.52 1.32 -3.75
CA GLY A 90 11.47 -0.13 -3.61
C GLY A 90 10.08 -0.74 -3.72
N HIS A 91 9.07 0.02 -4.16
CA HIS A 91 7.72 -0.49 -4.33
C HIS A 91 7.59 -1.37 -5.57
N LEU A 92 6.71 -2.36 -5.49
CA LEU A 92 6.24 -3.12 -6.64
C LEU A 92 4.90 -2.53 -7.11
N LEU A 93 4.86 -2.04 -8.34
CA LEU A 93 3.62 -1.61 -8.99
C LEU A 93 3.16 -2.66 -9.98
N ARG A 94 1.92 -3.11 -9.83
CA ARG A 94 1.24 -4.03 -10.74
C ARG A 94 0.06 -3.32 -11.39
N PHE A 95 -0.01 -3.35 -12.71
CA PHE A 95 -1.18 -2.96 -13.48
C PHE A 95 -1.97 -4.20 -13.85
N HIS A 96 -3.26 -4.24 -13.51
CA HIS A 96 -4.16 -5.33 -13.84
C HIS A 96 -4.67 -5.17 -15.26
N ILE A 97 -4.11 -5.96 -16.17
CA ILE A 97 -4.41 -5.90 -17.61
C ILE A 97 -5.08 -7.21 -18.04
N GLY A 98 -6.31 -7.10 -18.54
CA GLY A 98 -7.08 -8.27 -18.93
C GLY A 98 -7.72 -8.99 -17.72
N ALA A 99 -8.45 -10.07 -18.01
CA ALA A 99 -9.23 -10.78 -16.99
C ALA A 99 -8.45 -11.93 -16.31
N SER A 100 -7.36 -12.40 -16.92
CA SER A 100 -6.62 -13.58 -16.47
C SER A 100 -5.37 -13.26 -15.64
N GLY A 101 -4.96 -11.99 -15.60
CA GLY A 101 -3.70 -11.57 -14.99
C GLY A 101 -2.43 -11.96 -15.78
N ALA A 102 -2.56 -12.69 -16.88
CA ALA A 102 -1.42 -13.09 -17.70
C ALA A 102 -0.77 -11.92 -18.46
N GLU A 103 -1.53 -10.88 -18.67
CA GLU A 103 -1.08 -9.65 -19.37
C GLU A 103 -0.67 -8.54 -18.39
N ASP A 104 -0.71 -8.80 -17.10
CA ASP A 104 -0.37 -7.82 -16.08
C ASP A 104 1.06 -7.32 -16.26
N VAL A 105 1.22 -6.03 -16.08
CA VAL A 105 2.55 -5.41 -16.09
C VAL A 105 3.03 -5.25 -14.66
N LEU A 106 4.21 -5.80 -14.39
CA LEU A 106 4.87 -5.76 -13.09
C LEU A 106 6.11 -4.86 -13.18
N LEU A 107 6.11 -3.79 -12.43
CA LEU A 107 7.21 -2.85 -12.33
C LEU A 107 7.82 -2.94 -10.93
N PRO A 108 8.92 -3.65 -10.75
CA PRO A 108 9.64 -3.71 -9.47
C PRO A 108 10.46 -2.44 -9.24
N GLU A 109 10.94 -2.28 -8.02
CA GLU A 109 11.87 -1.23 -7.60
C GLU A 109 11.39 0.20 -7.95
N CYS A 110 10.06 0.41 -7.92
CA CYS A 110 9.49 1.71 -8.22
C CYS A 110 9.84 2.77 -7.16
N GLU A 111 10.08 4.00 -7.63
CA GLU A 111 10.15 5.19 -6.80
C GLU A 111 8.85 5.99 -6.93
N ILE A 112 8.15 6.22 -5.81
CA ILE A 112 6.94 7.05 -5.73
C ILE A 112 7.33 8.43 -5.24
N LYS A 113 6.88 9.47 -5.94
CA LYS A 113 7.17 10.86 -5.60
C LYS A 113 6.10 11.82 -6.09
N GLU A 114 6.29 13.10 -5.80
CA GLU A 114 5.37 14.17 -6.17
C GLU A 114 3.93 13.87 -5.75
N ILE A 115 3.78 13.39 -4.52
CA ILE A 115 2.48 13.00 -3.98
C ILE A 115 1.69 14.26 -3.61
N SER A 116 0.44 14.29 -4.00
CA SER A 116 -0.48 15.37 -3.64
C SER A 116 -1.86 14.83 -3.31
N PHE A 117 -2.54 15.54 -2.41
CA PHE A 117 -3.88 15.20 -1.94
C PHE A 117 -4.86 16.31 -2.27
N VAL A 118 -6.02 15.93 -2.77
CA VAL A 118 -7.17 16.83 -2.90
C VAL A 118 -8.29 16.26 -2.04
N THR A 119 -8.65 16.99 -1.00
CA THR A 119 -9.76 16.61 -0.11
C THR A 119 -11.10 16.87 -0.79
N MET A 120 -12.00 15.91 -0.68
CA MET A 120 -13.35 15.95 -1.26
C MET A 120 -14.40 15.85 -0.17
N ASP A 121 -15.60 16.38 -0.45
CA ASP A 121 -16.73 16.21 0.46
C ASP A 121 -17.10 14.74 0.64
N GLY A 122 -17.68 14.40 1.77
CA GLY A 122 -18.05 13.03 2.08
C GLY A 122 -16.92 12.18 2.68
N GLY A 123 -15.76 12.78 2.98
CA GLY A 123 -14.63 12.06 3.59
C GLY A 123 -13.77 11.30 2.58
N SER A 124 -13.90 11.63 1.30
CA SER A 124 -13.07 11.04 0.24
C SER A 124 -11.85 11.91 -0.04
N VAL A 125 -10.81 11.31 -0.58
CA VAL A 125 -9.58 11.99 -1.00
C VAL A 125 -9.15 11.50 -2.37
N GLU A 126 -8.74 12.45 -3.21
CA GLU A 126 -8.01 12.13 -4.44
C GLU A 126 -6.51 12.21 -4.13
N VAL A 127 -5.79 11.15 -4.47
CA VAL A 127 -4.34 11.07 -4.30
C VAL A 127 -3.70 10.98 -5.68
N SER A 128 -2.90 11.97 -6.02
CA SER A 128 -2.10 11.99 -7.24
C SER A 128 -0.63 11.82 -6.92
N PHE A 129 0.07 11.00 -7.66
CA PHE A 129 1.49 10.73 -7.47
C PHE A 129 2.17 10.33 -8.77
N LYS A 130 3.49 10.43 -8.80
CA LYS A 130 4.31 9.93 -9.90
C LYS A 130 5.10 8.70 -9.47
N VAL A 131 5.15 7.73 -10.37
CA VAL A 131 5.94 6.52 -10.22
C VAL A 131 7.04 6.53 -11.27
N ASN A 132 8.29 6.48 -10.83
CA ASN A 132 9.43 6.20 -11.70
C ASN A 132 9.71 4.71 -11.65
N ALA A 133 9.81 4.09 -12.81
CA ALA A 133 10.02 2.65 -12.93
C ALA A 133 10.90 2.31 -14.12
N HIS A 134 11.42 1.09 -14.11
CA HIS A 134 12.19 0.51 -15.20
C HIS A 134 11.36 -0.64 -15.79
N PRO A 135 10.70 -0.46 -16.96
CA PRO A 135 9.98 -1.54 -17.62
C PRO A 135 11.00 -2.60 -18.09
N LYS A 136 10.60 -3.86 -18.05
CA LYS A 136 11.45 -4.97 -18.47
C LYS A 136 11.70 -4.97 -19.98
N ASP A 137 10.68 -4.54 -20.74
CA ASP A 137 10.71 -4.52 -22.19
C ASP A 137 9.84 -3.38 -22.75
N ASP A 138 9.95 -3.19 -24.07
CA ASP A 138 9.18 -2.18 -24.79
C ASP A 138 7.68 -2.52 -24.89
N GLU A 139 7.32 -3.80 -24.75
CA GLU A 139 5.93 -4.23 -24.79
C GLU A 139 5.17 -3.75 -23.53
N ASP A 140 5.76 -3.91 -22.35
CA ASP A 140 5.20 -3.41 -21.08
C ASP A 140 5.02 -1.90 -21.11
N HIS A 141 6.03 -1.18 -21.62
CA HIS A 141 5.92 0.26 -21.83
C HIS A 141 4.77 0.60 -22.80
N GLY A 142 4.64 -0.12 -23.91
CA GLY A 142 3.57 0.06 -24.89
C GLY A 142 2.19 -0.20 -24.31
N LYS A 143 2.03 -1.21 -23.45
CA LYS A 143 0.78 -1.52 -22.74
C LYS A 143 0.33 -0.38 -21.84
N ILE A 144 1.26 0.22 -21.09
CA ILE A 144 0.98 1.36 -20.21
C ILE A 144 0.66 2.63 -21.02
N ALA A 145 1.48 2.94 -22.02
CA ALA A 145 1.34 4.15 -22.81
C ALA A 145 -0.02 4.23 -23.56
N ARG A 146 -0.54 3.10 -24.03
CA ARG A 146 -1.86 3.01 -24.68
C ARG A 146 -3.03 3.29 -23.72
N ARG A 147 -2.82 3.20 -22.42
CA ARG A 147 -3.84 3.39 -21.38
C ARG A 147 -3.81 4.76 -20.70
N VAL A 148 -2.97 5.66 -21.21
CA VAL A 148 -2.96 7.05 -20.73
C VAL A 148 -4.36 7.66 -20.88
N GLN A 149 -4.83 8.36 -19.84
CA GLN A 149 -6.17 8.90 -19.63
C GLN A 149 -7.28 7.86 -19.40
N GLN A 150 -6.93 6.59 -19.22
CA GLN A 150 -7.87 5.54 -18.83
C GLN A 150 -7.71 5.18 -17.34
N GLU A 151 -8.77 4.61 -16.79
CA GLU A 151 -8.74 3.99 -15.46
C GLU A 151 -8.36 2.52 -15.58
N ILE A 152 -7.51 2.08 -14.67
CA ILE A 152 -7.02 0.71 -14.63
C ILE A 152 -6.86 0.27 -13.17
N GLY A 153 -7.11 -0.99 -12.88
CA GLY A 153 -6.81 -1.57 -11.58
C GLY A 153 -5.30 -1.60 -11.33
N ILE A 154 -4.89 -1.14 -10.16
CA ILE A 154 -3.49 -1.20 -9.73
C ILE A 154 -3.36 -1.84 -8.36
N THR A 155 -2.23 -2.49 -8.16
CA THR A 155 -1.75 -2.90 -6.83
C THR A 155 -0.37 -2.31 -6.62
N LEU A 156 -0.20 -1.59 -5.53
CA LEU A 156 1.07 -0.99 -5.12
C LEU A 156 1.49 -1.60 -3.79
N THR A 157 2.55 -2.40 -3.83
CA THR A 157 3.05 -3.13 -2.66
C THR A 157 4.36 -2.49 -2.18
N PRO A 158 4.48 -2.17 -0.88
CA PRO A 158 5.74 -1.67 -0.31
C PRO A 158 6.84 -2.75 -0.35
N PRO A 159 8.12 -2.36 -0.22
CA PRO A 159 9.21 -3.32 -0.16
C PRO A 159 9.05 -4.31 0.99
N SER A 160 9.53 -5.54 0.82
CA SER A 160 9.38 -6.67 1.76
C SER A 160 10.02 -6.45 3.12
N ASP A 161 10.94 -5.49 3.23
CA ASP A 161 11.54 -5.08 4.51
C ASP A 161 10.59 -4.23 5.38
N TYR A 162 9.49 -3.80 4.84
CA TYR A 162 8.44 -3.16 5.58
C TYR A 162 7.55 -4.23 6.21
N VAL A 163 7.93 -4.67 7.38
CA VAL A 163 7.01 -5.36 8.29
C VAL A 163 6.10 -4.26 8.85
N GLU A 164 4.83 -4.24 8.42
CA GLU A 164 3.83 -3.48 9.16
C GLU A 164 3.94 -3.89 10.63
N PRO A 165 4.03 -2.94 11.58
CA PRO A 165 3.93 -3.30 12.99
C PRO A 165 2.59 -4.01 13.15
N GLY A 166 2.65 -5.34 13.23
CA GLY A 166 1.48 -6.19 13.22
C GLY A 166 0.58 -5.83 14.40
N LEU A 167 -0.71 -5.93 14.20
CA LEU A 167 -1.74 -5.80 15.25
C LEU A 167 -1.53 -6.84 16.37
N PHE A 168 -0.66 -7.80 16.15
CA PHE A 168 -0.16 -8.80 17.10
C PHE A 168 1.32 -8.50 17.28
N GLY A 169 1.63 -7.81 18.40
CA GLY A 169 3.01 -7.55 18.78
C GLY A 169 3.85 -8.82 18.68
N ASP A 170 5.14 -8.65 18.41
CA ASP A 170 6.14 -9.69 18.25
C ASP A 170 5.78 -10.97 19.00
N ALA A 171 5.42 -12.01 18.27
CA ALA A 171 5.38 -13.33 18.85
C ALA A 171 6.78 -13.61 19.37
N PRO A 172 6.97 -13.97 20.66
CA PRO A 172 8.27 -14.35 21.14
C PRO A 172 8.81 -15.47 20.25
N PRO A 173 10.14 -15.53 20.02
CA PRO A 173 10.73 -16.55 19.19
C PRO A 173 10.22 -17.91 19.66
N ALA A 174 9.71 -18.71 18.72
CA ALA A 174 9.17 -20.02 19.01
C ALA A 174 10.20 -20.81 19.84
N ALA A 175 9.89 -20.98 21.11
CA ALA A 175 10.64 -21.91 21.95
C ALA A 175 10.47 -23.28 21.35
N ASP A 176 11.59 -23.96 21.11
CA ASP A 176 11.78 -25.33 20.63
C ASP A 176 10.52 -26.15 20.38
N GLU A 177 10.15 -26.27 19.15
CA GLU A 177 8.93 -26.93 18.66
C GLU A 177 9.03 -28.45 18.70
N HIS A 178 9.71 -29.10 19.62
CA HIS A 178 9.76 -30.57 19.52
C HIS A 178 9.72 -31.36 20.83
N ARG A 179 8.98 -30.88 21.83
CA ARG A 179 8.58 -31.79 22.92
C ARG A 179 7.17 -31.46 23.42
N PRO A 180 6.11 -31.85 22.69
CA PRO A 180 4.74 -31.63 23.14
C PRO A 180 4.36 -32.37 24.44
N PHE A 181 5.26 -33.18 25.01
CA PHE A 181 5.05 -33.97 26.22
C PHE A 181 6.17 -33.86 27.25
N ALA A 182 7.05 -32.85 27.17
CA ALA A 182 8.06 -32.61 28.19
C ALA A 182 7.37 -32.24 29.50
N GLY A 183 7.36 -33.15 30.46
CA GLY A 183 6.73 -32.98 31.77
C GLY A 183 5.44 -33.81 31.98
N SER A 184 5.05 -34.68 31.05
CA SER A 184 3.99 -35.65 31.30
C SER A 184 4.53 -36.90 31.96
N ASP A 185 3.71 -37.53 32.85
CA ASP A 185 4.03 -38.76 33.61
C ASP A 185 4.38 -39.98 32.71
N LEU A 186 4.43 -39.83 31.43
CA LEU A 186 4.80 -40.88 30.46
C LEU A 186 6.32 -40.98 30.23
N ASP A 187 7.11 -40.04 30.72
CA ASP A 187 8.58 -40.08 30.59
C ASP A 187 9.31 -40.80 31.71
N THR A 188 8.59 -41.38 32.68
CA THR A 188 9.16 -42.13 33.80
C THR A 188 8.80 -43.62 33.74
N HIS A 189 9.40 -44.35 32.82
CA HIS A 189 9.61 -45.78 32.99
C HIS A 189 11.12 -46.04 33.14
N PRO A 190 11.60 -46.36 34.34
CA PRO A 190 12.94 -46.93 34.47
C PRO A 190 12.88 -48.36 33.99
N ASP A 191 13.78 -48.70 33.06
CA ASP A 191 14.04 -50.08 32.67
C ASP A 191 14.47 -50.88 33.92
N GLU A 192 13.61 -51.79 34.36
CA GLU A 192 13.99 -52.82 35.33
C GLU A 192 14.92 -53.83 34.59
N GLU A 193 16.21 -53.74 34.94
CA GLU A 193 17.17 -54.79 34.65
C GLU A 193 16.77 -56.07 35.39
N VAL A 194 16.39 -57.07 34.62
CA VAL A 194 16.21 -58.44 35.15
C VAL A 194 17.57 -59.10 35.12
N GLU A 195 18.23 -59.23 36.27
CA GLU A 195 19.36 -60.16 36.43
C GLU A 195 18.79 -61.59 36.51
N GLU A 196 19.26 -62.44 35.57
CA GLU A 196 19.11 -63.89 35.65
C GLU A 196 20.26 -64.48 36.48
N GLU A 197 19.89 -65.31 37.46
CA GLU A 197 20.71 -66.39 38.03
C GLU A 197 20.35 -67.71 37.38
#